data_9d779784f80067acb835a09a5017114e
#
_entry.id   9d779784f80067acb835a09a5017114e
#
_cell.length_a   1.000
_cell.length_b   1.000
_cell.length_c   1.000
_cell.angle_alpha   90.00
_cell.angle_beta   90.00
_cell.angle_gamma   90.00
#
_symmetry.space_group_name_H-M   'P 1'
#
loop_
_entity.id
_entity.type
_entity.pdbx_description
1 polymer ?
#
loop_
_entity_poly.entity_id
_entity_poly.type
_entity_poly.pdbx_seq_one_letter_code
_entity_poly.pdbx_strand_id
1 'polypeptide(L)'
;MHADNWAQKAKSLGYRSRAVFKLIQILEKIKKLKNPSLILDIGSAPGGWSHYLKDKYPNSEIFAIDLLEMKEIKGVNFFQEDLRNIENIVQINQLKNEFCLVISDLAPNLSGIRSIDEANIYELNLLTLEQAEKFLNDNGIFIVKTFQNSNLKKFRKEMENIFKIVQTAK
;
A
#
# COMPACT_ATOMS: atom_id res chain seq x y z
N MET A 1 -1.82 -4.73 25.63
CA MET A 1 -2.70 -5.94 25.65
C MET A 1 -3.50 -6.21 24.36
N HIS A 2 -4.01 -5.20 23.62
CA HIS A 2 -4.78 -5.45 22.37
C HIS A 2 -3.94 -5.73 21.12
N ALA A 3 -2.71 -5.23 21.05
CA ALA A 3 -1.85 -5.39 19.87
C ALA A 3 -1.38 -6.84 19.66
N ASP A 4 -1.11 -7.56 20.74
CA ASP A 4 -0.66 -8.96 20.71
C ASP A 4 -1.74 -9.92 20.23
N ASN A 5 -3.00 -9.67 20.58
CA ASN A 5 -4.12 -10.50 20.13
C ASN A 5 -4.33 -10.47 18.62
N TRP A 6 -4.14 -9.30 17.97
CA TRP A 6 -4.27 -9.20 16.52
C TRP A 6 -3.09 -9.83 15.78
N ALA A 7 -1.88 -9.74 16.34
CA ALA A 7 -0.71 -10.42 15.78
C ALA A 7 -0.85 -11.94 15.87
N GLN A 8 -1.30 -12.46 17.02
CA GLN A 8 -1.58 -13.89 17.21
C GLN A 8 -2.69 -14.37 16.25
N LYS A 9 -3.78 -13.59 16.11
CA LYS A 9 -4.86 -13.89 15.17
C LYS A 9 -4.38 -13.91 13.73
N ALA A 10 -3.54 -12.95 13.31
CA ALA A 10 -2.96 -12.96 11.99
C ALA A 10 -2.14 -14.24 11.75
N LYS A 11 -1.28 -14.60 12.69
CA LYS A 11 -0.46 -15.80 12.61
C LYS A 11 -1.30 -17.09 12.57
N SER A 12 -2.37 -17.19 13.38
CA SER A 12 -3.26 -18.37 13.37
C SER A 12 -4.03 -18.53 12.07
N LEU A 13 -4.27 -17.43 11.34
CA LEU A 13 -4.91 -17.41 10.02
C LEU A 13 -3.90 -17.50 8.87
N GLY A 14 -2.60 -17.68 9.15
CA GLY A 14 -1.55 -17.78 8.15
C GLY A 14 -1.09 -16.45 7.53
N TYR A 15 -1.57 -15.31 8.05
CA TYR A 15 -1.14 -14.01 7.55
C TYR A 15 0.21 -13.58 8.11
N ARG A 16 1.01 -12.95 7.28
CA ARG A 16 2.37 -12.48 7.63
C ARG A 16 2.39 -11.23 8.50
N SER A 17 1.28 -10.46 8.54
CA SER A 17 1.18 -9.21 9.28
C SER A 17 -0.26 -8.95 9.73
N ARG A 18 -0.41 -8.35 10.93
CA ARG A 18 -1.72 -7.90 11.43
C ARG A 18 -2.32 -6.74 10.63
N ALA A 19 -1.50 -6.03 9.86
CA ALA A 19 -1.96 -4.93 9.00
C ALA A 19 -3.01 -5.40 7.97
N VAL A 20 -3.04 -6.70 7.64
CA VAL A 20 -4.02 -7.29 6.73
C VAL A 20 -5.46 -7.04 7.15
N PHE A 21 -5.78 -7.04 8.45
CA PHE A 21 -7.16 -6.84 8.91
C PHE A 21 -7.72 -5.46 8.55
N LYS A 22 -6.84 -4.44 8.53
CA LYS A 22 -7.26 -3.10 8.10
C LYS A 22 -7.56 -3.07 6.60
N LEU A 23 -6.73 -3.73 5.79
CA LEU A 23 -6.98 -3.84 4.36
C LEU A 23 -8.30 -4.57 4.07
N ILE A 24 -8.57 -5.68 4.76
CA ILE A 24 -9.85 -6.42 4.64
C ILE A 24 -11.03 -5.50 4.88
N GLN A 25 -11.04 -4.77 6.01
CA GLN A 25 -12.10 -3.83 6.36
C GLN A 25 -12.32 -2.72 5.31
N ILE A 26 -11.24 -2.25 4.70
CA ILE A 26 -11.31 -1.21 3.66
C ILE A 26 -11.89 -1.80 2.37
N LEU A 27 -11.37 -2.95 1.94
CA LEU A 27 -11.82 -3.59 0.69
C LEU A 27 -13.28 -4.02 0.73
N GLU A 28 -13.82 -4.42 1.89
CA GLU A 28 -15.25 -4.73 2.07
C GLU A 28 -16.15 -3.52 1.80
N LYS A 29 -15.65 -2.31 2.04
CA LYS A 29 -16.39 -1.06 1.80
C LYS A 29 -16.31 -0.57 0.36
N ILE A 30 -15.32 -1.03 -0.41
CA ILE A 30 -15.09 -0.60 -1.79
C ILE A 30 -15.85 -1.50 -2.77
N LYS A 31 -17.14 -1.20 -2.98
CA LYS A 31 -18.02 -1.99 -3.85
C LYS A 31 -17.59 -2.00 -5.33
N LYS A 32 -16.84 -0.98 -5.77
CA LYS A 32 -16.43 -0.82 -7.18
C LYS A 32 -15.25 -1.71 -7.57
N LEU A 33 -14.44 -2.16 -6.61
CA LEU A 33 -13.28 -3.00 -6.88
C LEU A 33 -13.72 -4.45 -7.10
N LYS A 34 -13.93 -4.81 -8.36
CA LYS A 34 -14.29 -6.18 -8.74
C LYS A 34 -13.13 -6.75 -9.57
N ASN A 35 -12.48 -7.79 -9.06
CA ASN A 35 -11.44 -8.55 -9.76
C ASN A 35 -10.39 -7.66 -10.46
N PRO A 36 -9.61 -6.85 -9.73
CA PRO A 36 -8.57 -6.00 -10.32
C PRO A 36 -7.58 -6.88 -11.07
N SER A 37 -7.26 -6.52 -12.32
CA SER A 37 -6.29 -7.27 -13.15
C SER A 37 -4.85 -7.03 -12.67
N LEU A 38 -4.51 -5.78 -12.40
CA LEU A 38 -3.18 -5.34 -11.99
C LEU A 38 -3.22 -4.63 -10.64
N ILE A 39 -2.34 -5.05 -9.74
CA ILE A 39 -2.22 -4.52 -8.38
C ILE A 39 -0.75 -4.17 -8.11
N LEU A 40 -0.50 -2.99 -7.56
CA LEU A 40 0.81 -2.56 -7.08
C LEU A 40 0.78 -2.39 -5.56
N ASP A 41 1.64 -3.13 -4.85
CA ASP A 41 1.83 -3.06 -3.39
C ASP A 41 3.15 -2.37 -3.06
N ILE A 42 3.06 -1.15 -2.55
CA ILE A 42 4.20 -0.29 -2.23
C ILE A 42 4.49 -0.38 -0.72
N GLY A 43 5.71 -0.79 -0.37
CA GLY A 43 6.06 -1.07 1.03
C GLY A 43 5.49 -2.41 1.48
N SER A 44 5.71 -3.44 0.65
CA SER A 44 5.03 -4.71 0.75
C SER A 44 5.53 -5.62 1.88
N ALA A 45 6.79 -5.50 2.31
CA ALA A 45 7.35 -6.38 3.33
C ALA A 45 6.63 -6.25 4.70
N PRO A 46 6.36 -7.35 5.36
CA PRO A 46 6.72 -8.75 5.13
C PRO A 46 5.76 -9.52 4.19
N GLY A 47 4.87 -8.85 3.46
CA GLY A 47 3.98 -9.44 2.46
C GLY A 47 2.57 -9.75 2.95
N GLY A 48 2.11 -9.14 4.04
CA GLY A 48 0.77 -9.39 4.58
C GLY A 48 -0.35 -8.97 3.64
N TRP A 49 -0.21 -7.81 2.99
CA TRP A 49 -1.20 -7.30 2.06
C TRP A 49 -1.13 -8.03 0.71
N SER A 50 0.06 -8.21 0.15
CA SER A 50 0.27 -8.97 -1.09
C SER A 50 -0.27 -10.40 -1.00
N HIS A 51 -0.01 -11.10 0.12
CA HIS A 51 -0.49 -12.47 0.34
C HIS A 51 -2.03 -12.51 0.34
N TYR A 52 -2.66 -11.66 1.15
CA TYR A 52 -4.12 -11.59 1.20
C TYR A 52 -4.75 -11.23 -0.15
N LEU A 53 -4.16 -10.28 -0.88
CA LEU A 53 -4.67 -9.88 -2.19
C LEU A 53 -4.55 -11.01 -3.22
N LYS A 54 -3.48 -11.79 -3.16
CA LYS A 54 -3.31 -12.95 -4.06
C LYS A 54 -4.31 -14.05 -3.77
N ASP A 55 -4.61 -14.30 -2.49
CA ASP A 55 -5.66 -15.25 -2.11
C ASP A 55 -7.06 -14.77 -2.53
N LYS A 56 -7.33 -13.49 -2.34
CA LYS A 56 -8.63 -12.89 -2.66
C LYS A 56 -8.86 -12.75 -4.17
N TYR A 57 -7.82 -12.43 -4.91
CA TYR A 57 -7.85 -12.18 -6.36
C TYR A 57 -6.82 -13.06 -7.08
N PRO A 58 -7.07 -14.38 -7.18
CA PRO A 58 -6.07 -15.34 -7.68
C PRO A 58 -5.64 -15.08 -9.13
N ASN A 59 -6.49 -14.43 -9.93
CA ASN A 59 -6.22 -14.10 -11.33
C ASN A 59 -5.52 -12.74 -11.50
N SER A 60 -5.35 -11.96 -10.43
CA SER A 60 -4.64 -10.68 -10.50
C SER A 60 -3.14 -10.90 -10.64
N GLU A 61 -2.51 -10.08 -11.45
CA GLU A 61 -1.06 -9.91 -11.45
C GLU A 61 -0.70 -8.88 -10.40
N ILE A 62 0.15 -9.26 -9.44
CA ILE A 62 0.54 -8.43 -8.31
C ILE A 62 2.02 -8.13 -8.41
N PHE A 63 2.34 -6.85 -8.41
CA PHE A 63 3.68 -6.31 -8.31
C PHE A 63 3.87 -5.74 -6.91
N ALA A 64 4.97 -6.08 -6.27
CA ALA A 64 5.27 -5.67 -4.90
C ALA A 64 6.67 -5.09 -4.84
N ILE A 65 6.84 -3.96 -4.16
CA ILE A 65 8.13 -3.28 -4.00
C ILE A 65 8.37 -2.92 -2.54
N ASP A 66 9.57 -3.17 -2.06
CA ASP A 66 10.03 -2.76 -0.72
C ASP A 66 11.57 -2.66 -0.69
N LEU A 67 12.11 -1.82 0.19
CA LEU A 67 13.54 -1.79 0.50
C LEU A 67 13.99 -3.04 1.25
N LEU A 68 13.10 -3.61 2.06
CA LEU A 68 13.38 -4.80 2.87
C LEU A 68 13.11 -6.06 2.05
N GLU A 69 13.89 -7.09 2.35
CA GLU A 69 13.66 -8.42 1.80
C GLU A 69 12.27 -8.96 2.19
N MET A 70 11.60 -9.59 1.25
CA MET A 70 10.33 -10.26 1.47
C MET A 70 10.43 -11.73 1.04
N LYS A 71 9.99 -12.64 1.92
CA LYS A 71 9.87 -14.05 1.53
C LYS A 71 8.93 -14.20 0.34
N GLU A 72 9.30 -15.05 -0.59
CA GLU A 72 8.50 -15.34 -1.78
C GLU A 72 7.03 -15.63 -1.46
N ILE A 73 6.16 -15.07 -2.28
CA ILE A 73 4.72 -15.36 -2.33
C ILE A 73 4.43 -15.84 -3.74
N LYS A 74 3.95 -17.06 -3.88
CA LYS A 74 3.62 -17.64 -5.18
C LYS A 74 2.64 -16.75 -5.94
N GLY A 75 3.05 -16.31 -7.13
CA GLY A 75 2.23 -15.47 -8.00
C GLY A 75 2.23 -13.98 -7.65
N VAL A 76 3.21 -13.53 -6.85
CA VAL A 76 3.52 -12.12 -6.62
C VAL A 76 4.90 -11.82 -7.17
N ASN A 77 5.01 -10.81 -8.01
CA ASN A 77 6.27 -10.32 -8.57
C ASN A 77 6.87 -9.31 -7.58
N PHE A 78 7.83 -9.73 -6.78
CA PHE A 78 8.47 -8.88 -5.78
C PHE A 78 9.79 -8.31 -6.29
N PHE A 79 10.01 -7.02 -6.04
CA PHE A 79 11.22 -6.27 -6.33
C PHE A 79 11.75 -5.61 -5.06
N GLN A 80 12.96 -5.99 -4.67
CA GLN A 80 13.65 -5.33 -3.56
C GLN A 80 14.35 -4.08 -4.09
N GLU A 81 13.71 -2.94 -3.97
CA GLU A 81 14.18 -1.67 -4.52
C GLU A 81 13.61 -0.48 -3.74
N ASP A 82 14.29 0.66 -3.81
CA ASP A 82 13.78 1.95 -3.33
C ASP A 82 12.62 2.42 -4.22
N LEU A 83 11.54 2.87 -3.61
CA LEU A 83 10.38 3.42 -4.33
C LEU A 83 10.75 4.57 -5.28
N ARG A 84 11.79 5.34 -4.96
CA ARG A 84 12.30 6.41 -5.80
C ARG A 84 12.82 5.91 -7.15
N ASN A 85 13.20 4.65 -7.21
CA ASN A 85 13.76 3.97 -8.39
C ASN A 85 12.74 3.07 -9.09
N ILE A 86 11.46 3.10 -8.73
CA ILE A 86 10.42 2.21 -9.27
C ILE A 86 10.38 2.25 -10.80
N GLU A 87 10.65 3.39 -11.41
CA GLU A 87 10.67 3.54 -12.88
C GLU A 87 11.84 2.81 -13.55
N ASN A 88 12.87 2.41 -12.80
CA ASN A 88 13.97 1.58 -13.31
C ASN A 88 13.57 0.09 -13.40
N ILE A 89 12.48 -0.30 -12.76
CA ILE A 89 11.92 -1.65 -12.85
C ILE A 89 11.11 -1.73 -14.14
N VAL A 90 11.72 -2.28 -15.19
CA VAL A 90 11.13 -2.32 -16.54
C VAL A 90 9.73 -2.92 -16.55
N GLN A 91 9.52 -4.01 -15.79
CA GLN A 91 8.24 -4.72 -15.70
C GLN A 91 7.12 -3.83 -15.12
N ILE A 92 7.44 -2.95 -14.18
CA ILE A 92 6.47 -2.01 -13.58
C ILE A 92 6.33 -0.78 -14.48
N ASN A 93 7.45 -0.24 -14.97
CA ASN A 93 7.46 1.00 -15.75
C ASN A 93 6.66 0.91 -17.06
N GLN A 94 6.59 -0.28 -17.66
CA GLN A 94 5.78 -0.52 -18.86
C GLN A 94 4.27 -0.53 -18.59
N LEU A 95 3.85 -0.59 -17.32
CA LEU A 95 2.46 -0.66 -16.89
C LEU A 95 1.94 0.68 -16.32
N LYS A 96 2.55 1.81 -16.69
CA LYS A 96 2.05 3.14 -16.32
C LYS A 96 0.60 3.31 -16.80
N ASN A 97 -0.25 3.86 -15.92
CA ASN A 97 -1.69 4.06 -16.14
C ASN A 97 -2.52 2.76 -16.34
N GLU A 98 -1.99 1.60 -15.93
CA GLU A 98 -2.68 0.32 -16.13
C GLU A 98 -3.17 -0.32 -14.83
N PHE A 99 -2.62 0.08 -13.68
CA PHE A 99 -2.99 -0.53 -12.41
C PHE A 99 -4.41 -0.16 -11.98
N CYS A 100 -5.19 -1.18 -11.61
CA CYS A 100 -6.54 -1.01 -11.07
C CYS A 100 -6.52 -0.65 -9.58
N LEU A 101 -5.48 -1.09 -8.87
CA LEU A 101 -5.30 -0.89 -7.44
C LEU A 101 -3.84 -0.62 -7.13
N VAL A 102 -3.57 0.48 -6.46
CA VAL A 102 -2.29 0.75 -5.80
C VAL A 102 -2.53 0.83 -4.32
N ILE A 103 -1.76 0.07 -3.56
CA ILE A 103 -1.83 0.06 -2.09
C ILE A 103 -0.50 0.41 -1.48
N SER A 104 -0.50 0.98 -0.28
CA SER A 104 0.72 1.25 0.46
C SER A 104 0.53 1.14 1.97
N ASP A 105 1.39 0.34 2.59
CA ASP A 105 1.57 0.25 4.06
C ASP A 105 2.95 0.77 4.49
N LEU A 106 3.55 1.66 3.68
CA LEU A 106 4.85 2.26 3.98
C LEU A 106 4.82 3.06 5.29
N ALA A 107 5.88 2.89 6.07
CA ALA A 107 6.15 3.71 7.23
C ALA A 107 7.66 4.01 7.32
N PRO A 108 8.07 5.24 7.63
CA PRO A 108 9.48 5.53 7.84
C PRO A 108 9.96 4.93 9.17
N ASN A 109 11.26 4.77 9.30
CA ASN A 109 11.88 4.51 10.60
C ASN A 109 11.67 5.74 11.50
N LEU A 110 11.02 5.52 12.64
CA LEU A 110 10.74 6.61 13.57
C LEU A 110 12.00 6.94 14.40
N SER A 111 12.35 8.22 14.44
CA SER A 111 13.48 8.73 15.22
C SER A 111 13.12 8.94 16.71
N GLY A 112 11.83 9.01 17.02
CA GLY A 112 11.30 9.41 18.32
C GLY A 112 11.19 10.93 18.49
N ILE A 113 11.66 11.72 17.52
CA ILE A 113 11.52 13.19 17.51
C ILE A 113 10.30 13.53 16.64
N ARG A 114 9.24 13.97 17.29
CA ARG A 114 7.92 14.14 16.67
C ARG A 114 7.95 14.98 15.38
N SER A 115 8.64 16.11 15.37
CA SER A 115 8.68 17.00 14.22
C SER A 115 9.39 16.36 13.01
N ILE A 116 10.46 15.60 13.26
CA ILE A 116 11.20 14.86 12.23
C ILE A 116 10.34 13.73 11.70
N ASP A 117 9.71 12.96 12.59
CA ASP A 117 8.88 11.82 12.22
C ASP A 117 7.66 12.27 11.41
N GLU A 118 6.98 13.36 11.80
CA GLU A 118 5.86 13.92 11.04
C GLU A 118 6.28 14.42 9.65
N ALA A 119 7.48 15.02 9.50
CA ALA A 119 8.02 15.44 8.22
C ALA A 119 8.32 14.22 7.32
N ASN A 120 9.04 13.23 7.84
CA ASN A 120 9.38 12.01 7.10
C ASN A 120 8.14 11.23 6.63
N ILE A 121 7.12 11.12 7.49
CA ILE A 121 5.83 10.49 7.13
C ILE A 121 5.18 11.27 5.99
N TYR A 122 5.19 12.60 6.05
CA TYR A 122 4.56 13.42 5.02
C TYR A 122 5.28 13.29 3.67
N GLU A 123 6.60 13.34 3.66
CA GLU A 123 7.41 13.16 2.43
C GLU A 123 7.18 11.78 1.81
N LEU A 124 7.17 10.74 2.63
CA LEU A 124 6.92 9.37 2.15
C LEU A 124 5.51 9.20 1.58
N ASN A 125 4.52 9.83 2.21
CA ASN A 125 3.15 9.86 1.71
C ASN A 125 3.04 10.56 0.36
N LEU A 126 3.74 11.70 0.17
CA LEU A 126 3.77 12.42 -1.10
C LEU A 126 4.45 11.59 -2.20
N LEU A 127 5.57 10.96 -1.91
CA LEU A 127 6.25 10.07 -2.85
C LEU A 127 5.32 8.91 -3.27
N THR A 128 4.63 8.30 -2.32
CA THR A 128 3.69 7.21 -2.60
C THR A 128 2.50 7.69 -3.44
N LEU A 129 1.99 8.89 -3.16
CA LEU A 129 0.91 9.51 -3.91
C LEU A 129 1.32 9.80 -5.36
N GLU A 130 2.52 10.33 -5.57
CA GLU A 130 3.10 10.56 -6.89
C GLU A 130 3.19 9.27 -7.72
N GLN A 131 3.65 8.18 -7.10
CA GLN A 131 3.69 6.90 -7.80
C GLN A 131 2.29 6.34 -8.07
N ALA A 132 1.34 6.50 -7.14
CA ALA A 132 -0.04 6.10 -7.37
C ALA A 132 -0.66 6.85 -8.56
N GLU A 133 -0.42 8.14 -8.69
CA GLU A 133 -0.89 8.94 -9.82
C GLU A 133 -0.29 8.46 -11.16
N LYS A 134 1.00 8.11 -11.19
CA LYS A 134 1.69 7.64 -12.40
C LYS A 134 1.23 6.27 -12.88
N PHE A 135 0.91 5.37 -11.95
CA PHE A 135 0.67 3.98 -12.26
C PHE A 135 -0.80 3.58 -12.33
N LEU A 136 -1.71 4.29 -11.63
CA LEU A 136 -3.13 4.02 -11.67
C LEU A 136 -3.75 4.37 -13.02
N ASN A 137 -4.70 3.54 -13.45
CA ASN A 137 -5.60 3.90 -14.55
C ASN A 137 -6.69 4.89 -14.07
N ASP A 138 -7.45 5.46 -15.01
CA ASP A 138 -8.46 6.50 -14.74
C ASP A 138 -9.54 6.11 -13.72
N ASN A 139 -9.81 4.82 -13.55
CA ASN A 139 -10.78 4.27 -12.61
C ASN A 139 -10.10 3.58 -11.42
N GLY A 140 -8.79 3.71 -11.32
CA GLY A 140 -7.98 3.05 -10.30
C GLY A 140 -8.28 3.54 -8.90
N ILE A 141 -7.93 2.71 -7.94
CA ILE A 141 -8.14 2.96 -6.52
C ILE A 141 -6.79 3.01 -5.82
N PHE A 142 -6.57 4.07 -5.04
CA PHE A 142 -5.43 4.20 -4.16
C PHE A 142 -5.83 3.96 -2.71
N ILE A 143 -5.12 3.05 -2.03
CA ILE A 143 -5.28 2.81 -0.59
C ILE A 143 -3.93 3.03 0.07
N VAL A 144 -3.86 4.00 0.96
CA VAL A 144 -2.63 4.30 1.70
C VAL A 144 -2.88 4.29 3.20
N LYS A 145 -2.01 3.61 3.94
CA LYS A 145 -1.97 3.75 5.39
C LYS A 145 -1.09 4.93 5.74
N THR A 146 -1.59 5.80 6.59
CA THR A 146 -0.82 6.93 7.14
C THR A 146 -1.10 7.12 8.62
N PHE A 147 -0.28 7.93 9.27
CA PHE A 147 -0.40 8.23 10.68
C PHE A 147 -1.28 9.46 10.92
N GLN A 148 -2.00 9.44 12.04
CA GLN A 148 -2.78 10.58 12.47
C GLN A 148 -1.84 11.62 13.12
N ASN A 149 -1.46 12.65 12.35
CA ASN A 149 -0.53 13.71 12.76
C ASN A 149 -0.99 15.08 12.22
N SER A 150 -0.19 16.12 12.47
CA SER A 150 -0.48 17.50 12.03
C SER A 150 -0.57 17.64 10.51
N ASN A 151 0.14 16.81 9.73
CA ASN A 151 0.18 16.87 8.27
C ASN A 151 -0.95 16.09 7.58
N LEU A 152 -1.77 15.33 8.33
CA LEU A 152 -2.83 14.50 7.73
C LEU A 152 -3.83 15.31 6.89
N LYS A 153 -4.23 16.50 7.38
CA LYS A 153 -5.16 17.38 6.64
C LYS A 153 -4.52 17.89 5.34
N LYS A 154 -3.23 18.22 5.39
CA LYS A 154 -2.47 18.68 4.21
C LYS A 154 -2.37 17.56 3.19
N PHE A 155 -1.96 16.36 3.60
CA PHE A 155 -1.89 15.19 2.73
C PHE A 155 -3.23 14.84 2.09
N ARG A 156 -4.33 14.90 2.88
CA ARG A 156 -5.68 14.71 2.35
C ARG A 156 -6.01 15.70 1.24
N LYS A 157 -5.62 16.97 1.37
CA LYS A 157 -5.84 17.98 0.35
C LYS A 157 -5.06 17.67 -0.94
N GLU A 158 -3.82 17.18 -0.84
CA GLU A 158 -3.07 16.73 -2.01
C GLU A 158 -3.78 15.57 -2.72
N MET A 159 -4.31 14.60 -1.97
CA MET A 159 -5.11 13.52 -2.57
C MET A 159 -6.39 14.03 -3.24
N GLU A 160 -7.08 15.03 -2.65
CA GLU A 160 -8.30 15.65 -3.21
C GLU A 160 -8.03 16.43 -4.51
N ASN A 161 -6.80 16.86 -4.76
CA ASN A 161 -6.40 17.47 -6.04
C ASN A 161 -6.32 16.43 -7.19
N ILE A 162 -6.07 15.16 -6.88
CA ILE A 162 -5.84 14.08 -7.85
C ILE A 162 -7.09 13.19 -7.96
N PHE A 163 -7.68 12.81 -6.83
CA PHE A 163 -8.79 11.85 -6.79
C PHE A 163 -10.14 12.52 -6.57
N LYS A 164 -11.14 12.09 -7.34
CA LYS A 164 -12.53 12.61 -7.23
C LYS A 164 -13.16 12.33 -5.87
N ILE A 165 -12.78 11.25 -5.21
CA ILE A 165 -13.34 10.80 -3.92
C ILE A 165 -12.19 10.40 -3.02
N VAL A 166 -12.09 11.06 -1.85
CA VAL A 166 -11.12 10.73 -0.81
C VAL A 166 -11.85 10.40 0.48
N GLN A 167 -11.64 9.21 1.00
CA GLN A 167 -12.27 8.72 2.23
C GLN A 167 -11.23 8.34 3.27
N THR A 168 -11.54 8.52 4.54
CA THR A 168 -10.70 8.11 5.65
C THR A 168 -11.36 6.94 6.39
N ALA A 169 -10.64 5.83 6.51
CA ALA A 169 -11.02 4.69 7.34
C ALA A 169 -10.20 4.71 8.66
N LYS A 170 -10.89 4.70 9.81
CA LYS A 170 -10.26 4.62 11.15
C LYS A 170 -10.21 3.17 11.63
#